data_7c17d93f634b8f59e07d249f0c7ca8cc
#
_entry.id   7c17d93f634b8f59e07d249f0c7ca8cc
#
_cell.length_a   1.000
_cell.length_b   1.000
_cell.length_c   1.000
_cell.angle_alpha   90.00
_cell.angle_beta   90.00
_cell.angle_gamma   90.00
#
_symmetry.space_group_name_H-M   'P 1'
#
loop_
_entity.id
_entity.type
_entity.pdbx_description
1 polymer ?
#
loop_
_entity_poly.entity_id
_entity_poly.type
_entity_poly.pdbx_seq_one_letter_code
_entity_poly.pdbx_strand_id
1 'polypeptide(L)'
;MSSRPSGLTRRRFLVASGVTGGAALAAGGATLTLGQRDRLLGAAATRRPLAPGSGVLVLLTLYGGNDGLSMVAPAGDPAYQAARTGLALAEHEVLGLGAGLGLHPALVQLKQRWDAGQLAVVRGVGYPAPDHSHFRSMAIWQTASPDTSVSTGWLGRWLDATGADPLRALAVGPTPPPLLVGATSTGACVPTGPFRLPDGPLAAPFRALESASQAGEPALLQAVARSGADLLTVAGRLTPALGSAAPAAPSAPTPSAPAPSRRPSHPLGGELADQLDVVARCILAGVPTRVYAVSLNGFDRHADEKADQATLLAELDGAVGAFLARVSGSQHGAGVVLAAYSEFGRRVAANASGGTDHGTAAPVLVVGPGVRGGLYGEQPSLTDLVDGDLKVTTDFRDVYATLLERVLGADPGAVFPGQRRTALGFV
;
A
#
# COMPACT_ATOMS: atom_id res chain seq x y z
N MET A 1 2.10 1.61 -59.20
CA MET A 1 1.20 1.00 -58.21
C MET A 1 2.07 0.71 -56.96
N SER A 2 2.01 1.59 -55.99
CA SER A 2 2.80 1.50 -54.78
C SER A 2 1.95 0.81 -53.70
N SER A 3 2.31 -0.40 -53.31
CA SER A 3 1.68 -1.16 -52.22
C SER A 3 2.10 -0.59 -50.86
N ARG A 4 1.14 0.03 -50.16
CA ARG A 4 1.30 0.43 -48.76
C ARG A 4 1.45 -0.83 -47.89
N PRO A 5 2.42 -0.89 -46.93
CA PRO A 5 2.50 -1.98 -46.01
C PRO A 5 1.27 -1.97 -45.08
N SER A 6 0.58 -3.11 -45.01
CA SER A 6 -0.58 -3.32 -44.15
C SER A 6 -0.15 -3.23 -42.67
N GLY A 7 -0.49 -2.13 -42.01
CA GLY A 7 -0.20 -1.94 -40.57
C GLY A 7 -0.82 -3.05 -39.72
N LEU A 8 -0.07 -3.49 -38.71
CA LEU A 8 -0.58 -4.37 -37.66
C LEU A 8 -1.74 -3.68 -36.95
N THR A 9 -2.95 -4.26 -37.04
CA THR A 9 -4.09 -3.77 -36.29
C THR A 9 -4.10 -4.40 -34.88
N ARG A 10 -4.63 -3.69 -33.85
CA ARG A 10 -4.79 -4.20 -32.50
C ARG A 10 -5.42 -5.60 -32.47
N ARG A 11 -6.44 -5.84 -33.31
CA ARG A 11 -7.11 -7.13 -33.39
C ARG A 11 -6.16 -8.26 -33.82
N ARG A 12 -5.28 -8.01 -34.80
CA ARG A 12 -4.29 -9.00 -35.26
C ARG A 12 -3.21 -9.27 -34.24
N PHE A 13 -2.80 -8.24 -33.48
CA PHE A 13 -1.85 -8.39 -32.38
C PHE A 13 -2.44 -9.20 -31.21
N LEU A 14 -3.67 -8.88 -30.77
CA LEU A 14 -4.33 -9.60 -29.68
C LEU A 14 -4.65 -11.07 -30.03
N VAL A 15 -4.97 -11.36 -31.29
CA VAL A 15 -5.15 -12.73 -31.76
C VAL A 15 -3.82 -13.47 -31.84
N ALA A 16 -2.74 -12.81 -32.24
CA ALA A 16 -1.40 -13.41 -32.29
C ALA A 16 -0.74 -13.60 -30.92
N SER A 17 -1.02 -12.69 -29.95
CA SER A 17 -0.47 -12.76 -28.58
C SER A 17 -1.27 -13.67 -27.65
N GLY A 18 -2.48 -14.05 -28.00
CA GLY A 18 -3.33 -14.96 -27.22
C GLY A 18 -2.81 -16.41 -27.13
N VAL A 19 -1.75 -16.75 -27.86
CA VAL A 19 -1.17 -18.12 -27.89
C VAL A 19 0.22 -18.21 -27.26
N THR A 20 0.90 -17.08 -26.95
CA THR A 20 2.28 -17.11 -26.40
C THR A 20 2.56 -15.95 -25.43
N GLY A 21 1.63 -15.57 -24.60
CA GLY A 21 1.79 -14.45 -23.68
C GLY A 21 2.33 -14.83 -22.33
N GLY A 22 3.63 -14.77 -22.09
CA GLY A 22 4.12 -14.89 -20.72
C GLY A 22 5.64 -14.87 -20.49
N ALA A 23 6.47 -14.90 -21.52
CA ALA A 23 7.89 -15.19 -21.29
C ALA A 23 8.91 -14.37 -22.11
N ALA A 24 8.64 -13.15 -22.52
CA ALA A 24 9.58 -12.41 -23.39
C ALA A 24 9.79 -10.92 -23.03
N LEU A 25 9.78 -10.53 -21.74
CA LEU A 25 10.13 -9.15 -21.33
C LEU A 25 11.45 -9.05 -20.52
N ALA A 26 12.33 -10.02 -20.64
CA ALA A 26 13.57 -10.05 -19.83
C ALA A 26 14.83 -10.15 -20.69
N ALA A 27 15.06 -9.32 -21.71
CA ALA A 27 16.40 -9.16 -22.26
C ALA A 27 16.47 -7.96 -23.24
N GLY A 28 17.13 -6.87 -22.84
CA GLY A 28 17.49 -5.78 -23.76
C GLY A 28 17.79 -4.47 -23.03
N GLY A 29 19.00 -4.33 -22.49
CA GLY A 29 19.46 -3.09 -21.88
C GLY A 29 20.00 -2.12 -22.91
N ALA A 30 19.39 -0.93 -23.06
CA ALA A 30 20.00 0.21 -23.70
C ALA A 30 20.10 1.38 -22.71
N THR A 31 21.31 1.95 -22.59
CA THR A 31 21.61 3.12 -21.76
C THR A 31 21.12 4.39 -22.46
N LEU A 32 20.26 5.17 -21.79
CA LEU A 32 19.84 6.49 -22.27
C LEU A 32 21.01 7.47 -22.23
N THR A 33 21.23 8.24 -23.31
CA THR A 33 22.22 9.32 -23.33
C THR A 33 21.80 10.49 -22.42
N LEU A 34 22.78 11.22 -21.86
CA LEU A 34 22.55 12.38 -20.97
C LEU A 34 21.55 13.41 -21.54
N GLY A 35 21.60 13.66 -22.86
CA GLY A 35 20.67 14.60 -23.51
C GLY A 35 19.21 14.10 -23.66
N GLN A 36 18.99 12.78 -23.64
CA GLN A 36 17.64 12.21 -23.59
C GLN A 36 17.07 12.28 -22.16
N ARG A 37 17.95 12.15 -21.16
CA ARG A 37 17.63 12.32 -19.74
C ARG A 37 17.13 13.75 -19.45
N ASP A 38 17.83 14.77 -19.96
CA ASP A 38 17.48 16.17 -19.73
C ASP A 38 16.17 16.58 -20.44
N ARG A 39 15.87 16.01 -21.62
CA ARG A 39 14.59 16.23 -22.31
C ARG A 39 13.43 15.57 -21.58
N LEU A 40 13.63 14.41 -20.96
CA LEU A 40 12.60 13.71 -20.17
C LEU A 40 12.39 14.39 -18.81
N LEU A 41 13.43 14.90 -18.18
CA LEU A 41 13.33 15.73 -16.96
C LEU A 41 12.63 17.05 -17.25
N GLY A 42 12.89 17.69 -18.38
CA GLY A 42 12.17 18.89 -18.83
C GLY A 42 10.68 18.64 -19.12
N ALA A 43 10.34 17.50 -19.70
CA ALA A 43 8.93 17.13 -19.97
C ALA A 43 8.16 16.74 -18.69
N ALA A 44 8.85 16.18 -17.69
CA ALA A 44 8.26 15.89 -16.37
C ALA A 44 8.03 17.18 -15.56
N ALA A 45 8.87 18.19 -15.74
CA ALA A 45 8.75 19.49 -15.08
C ALA A 45 7.61 20.38 -15.62
N THR A 46 7.05 20.08 -16.81
CA THR A 46 6.00 20.89 -17.43
C THR A 46 4.58 20.66 -16.92
N ARG A 47 4.34 19.63 -16.11
CA ARG A 47 3.06 19.47 -15.37
C ARG A 47 3.35 19.59 -13.88
N ARG A 48 2.60 20.50 -13.23
CA ARG A 48 2.79 20.94 -11.83
C ARG A 48 3.35 19.84 -10.94
N PRO A 49 4.59 19.97 -10.43
CA PRO A 49 5.12 19.06 -9.42
C PRO A 49 4.24 19.11 -8.17
N LEU A 50 4.39 18.13 -7.30
CA LEU A 50 3.76 18.15 -5.99
C LEU A 50 4.17 19.43 -5.28
N ALA A 51 3.19 20.26 -4.87
CA ALA A 51 3.50 21.48 -4.15
C ALA A 51 4.13 21.13 -2.78
N PRO A 52 5.12 21.91 -2.31
CA PRO A 52 5.67 21.73 -0.97
C PRO A 52 4.59 21.71 0.11
N GLY A 53 4.71 20.79 1.06
CA GLY A 53 3.73 20.63 2.14
C GLY A 53 2.38 20.02 1.74
N SER A 54 2.21 19.62 0.48
CA SER A 54 1.00 18.87 0.08
C SER A 54 0.90 17.59 0.87
N GLY A 55 -0.30 17.27 1.37
CA GLY A 55 -0.54 15.99 2.03
C GLY A 55 -0.33 14.81 1.07
N VAL A 56 0.43 13.84 1.50
CA VAL A 56 0.68 12.57 0.79
C VAL A 56 0.29 11.43 1.71
N LEU A 57 -0.62 10.59 1.26
CA LEU A 57 -1.08 9.42 1.99
C LEU A 57 -0.34 8.17 1.49
N VAL A 58 0.31 7.45 2.40
CA VAL A 58 0.85 6.12 2.16
C VAL A 58 -0.01 5.11 2.91
N LEU A 59 -0.75 4.27 2.20
CA LEU A 59 -1.53 3.19 2.81
C LEU A 59 -0.71 1.91 2.78
N LEU A 60 -0.50 1.35 3.96
CA LEU A 60 0.16 0.07 4.16
C LEU A 60 -0.85 -0.97 4.62
N THR A 61 -1.09 -1.96 3.79
CA THR A 61 -1.96 -3.09 4.14
C THR A 61 -1.12 -4.22 4.73
N LEU A 62 -1.46 -4.64 5.94
CA LEU A 62 -0.89 -5.79 6.63
C LEU A 62 -1.79 -7.01 6.34
N TYR A 63 -1.49 -7.75 5.27
CA TYR A 63 -2.34 -8.85 4.82
C TYR A 63 -2.19 -10.09 5.69
N GLY A 64 -3.33 -10.66 6.07
CA GLY A 64 -3.42 -11.92 6.80
C GLY A 64 -3.99 -11.76 8.22
N GLY A 65 -4.67 -10.66 8.53
CA GLY A 65 -5.27 -10.47 9.86
C GLY A 65 -4.20 -10.32 10.94
N ASN A 66 -3.47 -9.20 10.91
CA ASN A 66 -2.41 -8.91 11.88
C ASN A 66 -2.92 -9.01 13.33
N ASP A 67 -2.16 -9.69 14.20
CA ASP A 67 -2.45 -9.72 15.63
C ASP A 67 -2.25 -8.35 16.29
N GLY A 68 -3.35 -7.60 16.37
CA GLY A 68 -3.37 -6.27 16.95
C GLY A 68 -3.04 -6.25 18.44
N LEU A 69 -3.40 -7.30 19.17
CA LEU A 69 -3.12 -7.42 20.62
C LEU A 69 -1.64 -7.76 20.91
N SER A 70 -0.92 -8.33 19.93
CA SER A 70 0.52 -8.47 19.99
C SER A 70 1.24 -7.20 19.53
N MET A 71 0.72 -6.52 18.50
CA MET A 71 1.30 -5.28 17.97
C MET A 71 1.20 -4.11 18.95
N VAL A 72 0.03 -3.95 19.59
CA VAL A 72 -0.27 -2.95 20.64
C VAL A 72 -0.86 -3.69 21.82
N ALA A 73 0.02 -4.14 22.72
CA ALA A 73 -0.35 -5.04 23.80
C ALA A 73 -0.86 -4.31 25.03
N PRO A 74 -2.01 -4.71 25.59
CA PRO A 74 -2.45 -4.28 26.92
C PRO A 74 -1.76 -5.13 28.00
N ALA A 75 -0.43 -5.07 28.05
CA ALA A 75 0.42 -6.02 28.77
C ALA A 75 0.18 -6.04 30.30
N GLY A 76 -0.30 -4.91 30.88
CA GLY A 76 -0.69 -4.83 32.27
C GLY A 76 -2.08 -5.38 32.59
N ASP A 77 -2.88 -5.79 31.58
CA ASP A 77 -4.23 -6.32 31.81
C ASP A 77 -4.17 -7.82 32.16
N PRO A 78 -4.68 -8.24 33.35
CA PRO A 78 -4.71 -9.66 33.72
C PRO A 78 -5.52 -10.53 32.74
N ALA A 79 -6.55 -10.00 32.09
CA ALA A 79 -7.33 -10.73 31.09
C ALA A 79 -6.50 -11.03 29.84
N TYR A 80 -5.64 -10.09 29.41
CA TYR A 80 -4.68 -10.32 28.34
C TYR A 80 -3.71 -11.46 28.66
N GLN A 81 -3.13 -11.44 29.86
CA GLN A 81 -2.19 -12.45 30.32
C GLN A 81 -2.85 -13.83 30.40
N ALA A 82 -4.07 -13.90 30.93
CA ALA A 82 -4.82 -15.15 31.06
C ALA A 82 -5.25 -15.75 29.72
N ALA A 83 -5.70 -14.90 28.78
CA ALA A 83 -6.22 -15.36 27.49
C ALA A 83 -5.13 -15.78 26.51
N ARG A 84 -3.90 -15.27 26.66
CA ARG A 84 -2.81 -15.45 25.69
C ARG A 84 -1.62 -16.23 26.24
N THR A 85 -1.90 -17.33 26.91
CA THR A 85 -0.84 -18.20 27.45
C THR A 85 0.18 -18.55 26.37
N GLY A 86 1.46 -18.22 26.60
CA GLY A 86 2.56 -18.43 25.64
C GLY A 86 2.73 -17.34 24.58
N LEU A 87 1.70 -16.55 24.29
CA LEU A 87 1.77 -15.42 23.33
C LEU A 87 1.91 -14.07 24.02
N ALA A 88 1.32 -13.92 25.21
CA ALA A 88 1.32 -12.65 25.92
C ALA A 88 2.75 -12.10 26.13
N LEU A 89 2.87 -10.79 25.98
CA LEU A 89 4.06 -10.04 26.34
C LEU A 89 3.94 -9.56 27.80
N ALA A 90 5.00 -9.66 28.57
CA ALA A 90 5.02 -9.12 29.91
C ALA A 90 5.12 -7.58 29.86
N GLU A 91 4.65 -6.90 30.90
CA GLU A 91 4.62 -5.43 30.96
C GLU A 91 6.01 -4.80 30.78
N HIS A 92 7.06 -5.46 31.26
CA HIS A 92 8.43 -4.98 31.11
C HIS A 92 9.06 -5.25 29.73
N GLU A 93 8.43 -6.09 28.90
CA GLU A 93 8.90 -6.37 27.53
C GLU A 93 8.37 -5.34 26.53
N VAL A 94 7.21 -4.73 26.76
CA VAL A 94 6.59 -3.81 25.82
C VAL A 94 7.17 -2.40 25.87
N LEU A 95 7.12 -1.70 24.76
CA LEU A 95 7.53 -0.30 24.66
C LEU A 95 6.32 0.58 25.05
N GLY A 96 6.29 1.08 26.28
CA GLY A 96 5.14 1.74 26.88
C GLY A 96 4.59 2.92 26.08
N LEU A 97 3.25 2.96 25.95
CA LEU A 97 2.49 4.06 25.32
C LEU A 97 1.65 4.84 26.34
N GLY A 98 1.64 4.42 27.58
CA GLY A 98 0.70 4.90 28.59
C GLY A 98 -0.64 4.16 28.54
N ALA A 99 -1.53 4.47 29.50
CA ALA A 99 -2.86 3.86 29.63
C ALA A 99 -2.86 2.31 29.64
N GLY A 100 -1.82 1.68 30.18
CA GLY A 100 -1.68 0.23 30.25
C GLY A 100 -1.33 -0.45 28.91
N LEU A 101 -1.06 0.32 27.84
CA LEU A 101 -0.72 -0.17 26.52
C LEU A 101 0.78 -0.02 26.22
N GLY A 102 1.31 -0.92 25.39
CA GLY A 102 2.67 -0.82 24.89
C GLY A 102 2.78 -1.40 23.47
N LEU A 103 3.72 -0.88 22.70
CA LEU A 103 4.08 -1.48 21.40
C LEU A 103 4.88 -2.76 21.63
N HIS A 104 4.74 -3.68 20.68
CA HIS A 104 5.61 -4.85 20.62
C HIS A 104 7.09 -4.44 20.65
N PRO A 105 7.99 -5.18 21.34
CA PRO A 105 9.40 -4.82 21.49
C PRO A 105 10.17 -4.66 20.17
N ALA A 106 9.69 -5.26 19.09
CA ALA A 106 10.26 -5.09 17.76
C ALA A 106 9.99 -3.71 17.11
N LEU A 107 9.06 -2.90 17.65
CA LEU A 107 8.61 -1.62 17.05
C LEU A 107 9.39 -0.40 17.60
N VAL A 108 10.70 -0.48 17.58
CA VAL A 108 11.61 0.52 18.19
C VAL A 108 11.55 1.87 17.47
N GLN A 109 11.53 1.88 16.13
CA GLN A 109 11.47 3.11 15.33
C GLN A 109 10.10 3.80 15.48
N LEU A 110 9.03 3.01 15.52
CA LEU A 110 7.69 3.52 15.76
C LEU A 110 7.55 4.07 17.20
N LYS A 111 8.22 3.46 18.19
CA LYS A 111 8.29 4.03 19.54
C LYS A 111 8.98 5.39 19.55
N GLN A 112 10.06 5.57 18.80
CA GLN A 112 10.70 6.88 18.66
C GLN A 112 9.75 7.92 18.05
N ARG A 113 8.92 7.51 17.08
CA ARG A 113 7.88 8.39 16.50
C ARG A 113 6.78 8.71 17.51
N TRP A 114 6.42 7.75 18.37
CA TRP A 114 5.51 7.99 19.48
C TRP A 114 6.06 9.05 20.44
N ASP A 115 7.31 8.90 20.86
CA ASP A 115 7.97 9.84 21.79
C ASP A 115 8.12 11.25 21.18
N ALA A 116 8.23 11.32 19.87
CA ALA A 116 8.23 12.58 19.11
C ALA A 116 6.82 13.16 18.85
N GLY A 117 5.75 12.51 19.33
CA GLY A 117 4.38 12.95 19.10
C GLY A 117 3.91 12.78 17.64
N GLN A 118 4.52 11.86 16.88
CA GLN A 118 4.29 11.64 15.45
C GLN A 118 3.66 10.28 15.13
N LEU A 119 3.25 9.49 16.11
CA LEU A 119 2.53 8.24 15.97
C LEU A 119 1.19 8.30 16.68
N ALA A 120 0.10 8.08 15.95
CA ALA A 120 -1.24 7.87 16.48
C ALA A 120 -1.60 6.39 16.41
N VAL A 121 -2.19 5.87 17.48
CA VAL A 121 -2.76 4.52 17.56
C VAL A 121 -4.27 4.66 17.65
N VAL A 122 -4.98 4.30 16.60
CA VAL A 122 -6.45 4.26 16.59
C VAL A 122 -6.88 2.87 17.01
N ARG A 123 -7.58 2.77 18.14
CA ARG A 123 -7.92 1.51 18.80
C ARG A 123 -9.28 0.97 18.35
N GLY A 124 -9.45 -0.34 18.45
CA GLY A 124 -10.73 -1.00 18.24
C GLY A 124 -11.32 -0.81 16.85
N VAL A 125 -10.48 -0.67 15.83
CA VAL A 125 -10.91 -0.35 14.48
C VAL A 125 -11.42 -1.59 13.76
N GLY A 126 -12.61 -1.48 13.17
CA GLY A 126 -13.25 -2.53 12.39
C GLY A 126 -14.53 -2.00 11.73
N TYR A 127 -15.48 -2.90 11.48
CA TYR A 127 -16.78 -2.55 10.89
C TYR A 127 -17.91 -3.37 11.51
N PRO A 128 -19.15 -2.87 11.47
CA PRO A 128 -20.32 -3.60 12.00
C PRO A 128 -20.54 -4.94 11.27
N ALA A 129 -20.94 -5.98 12.00
CA ALA A 129 -21.11 -7.34 11.50
C ALA A 129 -19.84 -7.86 10.78
N PRO A 130 -18.73 -8.03 11.51
CA PRO A 130 -17.45 -8.43 10.95
C PRO A 130 -17.52 -9.80 10.27
N ASP A 131 -16.71 -9.99 9.24
CA ASP A 131 -16.52 -11.24 8.52
C ASP A 131 -15.10 -11.75 8.72
N HIS A 132 -14.94 -13.04 9.02
CA HIS A 132 -13.63 -13.67 9.27
C HIS A 132 -12.95 -14.18 7.99
N SER A 133 -13.54 -13.97 6.82
CA SER A 133 -12.93 -14.30 5.53
C SER A 133 -11.98 -13.17 5.10
N HIS A 134 -10.73 -13.47 4.87
CA HIS A 134 -9.74 -12.52 4.34
C HIS A 134 -10.25 -11.82 3.06
N PHE A 135 -10.79 -12.60 2.12
CA PHE A 135 -11.29 -12.05 0.86
C PHE A 135 -12.46 -11.08 1.07
N ARG A 136 -13.42 -11.47 1.91
CA ARG A 136 -14.59 -10.65 2.15
C ARG A 136 -14.26 -9.40 2.96
N SER A 137 -13.53 -9.57 4.05
CA SER A 137 -13.12 -8.45 4.89
C SER A 137 -12.25 -7.46 4.13
N MET A 138 -11.25 -7.95 3.38
CA MET A 138 -10.41 -7.08 2.55
C MET A 138 -11.23 -6.34 1.48
N ALA A 139 -12.20 -7.00 0.84
CA ALA A 139 -13.10 -6.33 -0.11
C ALA A 139 -13.88 -5.18 0.57
N ILE A 140 -14.36 -5.38 1.81
CA ILE A 140 -15.04 -4.34 2.59
C ILE A 140 -14.09 -3.16 2.88
N TRP A 141 -12.87 -3.43 3.32
CA TRP A 141 -11.88 -2.37 3.56
C TRP A 141 -11.50 -1.62 2.29
N GLN A 142 -11.32 -2.32 1.18
CA GLN A 142 -10.93 -1.70 -0.10
C GLN A 142 -12.07 -0.90 -0.73
N THR A 143 -13.30 -1.36 -0.61
CA THR A 143 -14.47 -0.63 -1.10
C THR A 143 -15.03 0.36 -0.09
N ALA A 144 -14.65 0.25 1.17
CA ALA A 144 -15.27 0.93 2.32
C ALA A 144 -16.80 0.68 2.40
N SER A 145 -17.25 -0.49 1.94
CA SER A 145 -18.67 -0.87 1.93
C SER A 145 -18.85 -2.36 2.21
N PRO A 146 -19.79 -2.71 3.10
CA PRO A 146 -20.23 -4.09 3.27
C PRO A 146 -21.13 -4.57 2.13
N ASP A 147 -21.63 -3.67 1.28
CA ASP A 147 -22.48 -3.99 0.14
C ASP A 147 -21.66 -4.57 -1.00
N THR A 148 -21.99 -5.80 -1.39
CA THR A 148 -21.31 -6.53 -2.48
C THR A 148 -21.55 -5.93 -3.87
N SER A 149 -22.55 -5.08 -4.03
CA SER A 149 -22.81 -4.38 -5.29
C SER A 149 -21.80 -3.25 -5.54
N VAL A 150 -21.11 -2.76 -4.49
CA VAL A 150 -20.09 -1.73 -4.62
C VAL A 150 -18.79 -2.37 -5.09
N SER A 151 -18.47 -2.18 -6.37
CA SER A 151 -17.26 -2.71 -7.02
C SER A 151 -16.10 -1.72 -7.08
N THR A 152 -16.33 -0.43 -6.75
CA THR A 152 -15.30 0.60 -6.78
C THR A 152 -14.60 0.75 -5.43
N GLY A 153 -13.28 0.91 -5.46
CA GLY A 153 -12.49 1.22 -4.29
C GLY A 153 -12.75 2.64 -3.76
N TRP A 154 -12.57 2.85 -2.46
CA TRP A 154 -12.84 4.16 -1.88
C TRP A 154 -11.89 5.25 -2.40
N LEU A 155 -10.61 4.93 -2.62
CA LEU A 155 -9.68 5.84 -3.30
C LEU A 155 -9.90 5.91 -4.80
N GLY A 156 -10.46 4.86 -5.42
CA GLY A 156 -10.94 4.92 -6.79
C GLY A 156 -12.05 5.96 -6.96
N ARG A 157 -13.01 6.02 -6.03
CA ARG A 157 -14.04 7.08 -6.02
C ARG A 157 -13.44 8.48 -5.79
N TRP A 158 -12.42 8.59 -4.94
CA TRP A 158 -11.67 9.84 -4.80
C TRP A 158 -10.97 10.25 -6.11
N LEU A 159 -10.39 9.30 -6.86
CA LEU A 159 -9.81 9.58 -8.18
C LEU A 159 -10.87 10.06 -9.16
N ASP A 160 -12.03 9.41 -9.23
CA ASP A 160 -13.15 9.82 -10.08
C ASP A 160 -13.60 11.26 -9.77
N ALA A 161 -13.63 11.64 -8.49
CA ALA A 161 -14.03 12.98 -8.06
C ALA A 161 -12.95 14.06 -8.30
N THR A 162 -11.69 13.69 -8.46
CA THR A 162 -10.56 14.64 -8.49
C THR A 162 -9.85 14.74 -9.82
N GLY A 163 -10.27 13.98 -10.83
CA GLY A 163 -9.76 14.03 -12.21
C GLY A 163 -8.86 12.84 -12.59
N ALA A 164 -8.76 12.60 -13.89
CA ALA A 164 -8.23 11.39 -14.52
C ALA A 164 -6.69 11.33 -14.65
N ASP A 165 -5.90 11.92 -13.74
CA ASP A 165 -4.44 11.75 -13.77
C ASP A 165 -4.04 10.40 -13.12
N PRO A 166 -3.53 9.40 -13.87
CA PRO A 166 -3.18 8.08 -13.35
C PRO A 166 -2.05 8.12 -12.30
N LEU A 167 -1.24 9.19 -12.30
CA LEU A 167 -0.19 9.39 -11.31
C LEU A 167 -0.69 9.93 -9.97
N ARG A 168 -1.94 10.32 -9.86
CA ARG A 168 -2.50 10.83 -8.60
C ARG A 168 -2.50 9.78 -7.50
N ALA A 169 -2.66 8.50 -7.87
CA ALA A 169 -2.49 7.36 -6.96
C ALA A 169 -1.61 6.28 -7.61
N LEU A 170 -0.69 5.73 -6.82
CA LEU A 170 0.29 4.76 -7.27
C LEU A 170 0.34 3.57 -6.31
N ALA A 171 0.12 2.37 -6.81
CA ALA A 171 0.45 1.15 -6.08
C ALA A 171 1.86 0.66 -6.44
N VAL A 172 2.56 0.10 -5.48
CA VAL A 172 3.82 -0.60 -5.75
C VAL A 172 3.56 -2.10 -5.70
N GLY A 173 3.60 -2.74 -6.88
CA GLY A 173 3.26 -4.16 -7.03
C GLY A 173 2.95 -4.51 -8.49
N PRO A 174 2.49 -5.74 -8.76
CA PRO A 174 2.23 -6.21 -10.12
C PRO A 174 0.90 -5.72 -10.71
N THR A 175 -0.09 -5.42 -9.86
CA THR A 175 -1.45 -5.01 -10.27
C THR A 175 -2.01 -3.96 -9.34
N PRO A 176 -2.81 -3.00 -9.84
CA PRO A 176 -3.46 -2.05 -8.96
C PRO A 176 -4.48 -2.77 -8.05
N PRO A 177 -4.44 -2.52 -6.73
CA PRO A 177 -5.41 -3.11 -5.83
C PRO A 177 -6.81 -2.51 -6.08
N PRO A 178 -7.90 -3.26 -5.84
CA PRO A 178 -9.28 -2.76 -5.99
C PRO A 178 -9.53 -1.42 -5.28
N LEU A 179 -8.83 -1.17 -4.20
CA LEU A 179 -8.77 0.10 -3.47
C LEU A 179 -8.60 1.33 -4.38
N LEU A 180 -7.79 1.23 -5.45
CA LEU A 180 -7.47 2.32 -6.39
C LEU A 180 -8.31 2.29 -7.67
N VAL A 181 -9.30 1.41 -7.78
CA VAL A 181 -10.12 1.26 -8.98
C VAL A 181 -11.44 2.00 -8.80
N GLY A 182 -11.65 3.07 -9.54
CA GLY A 182 -12.89 3.83 -9.61
C GLY A 182 -13.81 3.35 -10.74
N ALA A 183 -14.90 4.05 -10.95
CA ALA A 183 -15.84 3.79 -12.06
C ALA A 183 -15.25 4.25 -13.41
N THR A 184 -14.49 5.33 -13.41
CA THR A 184 -13.93 5.96 -14.62
C THR A 184 -12.41 6.11 -14.57
N SER A 185 -11.81 6.14 -13.39
CA SER A 185 -10.39 6.36 -13.15
C SER A 185 -9.78 5.20 -12.38
N THR A 186 -8.52 4.88 -12.66
CA THR A 186 -7.76 3.87 -11.91
C THR A 186 -6.38 4.43 -11.61
N GLY A 187 -5.89 4.19 -10.40
CA GLY A 187 -4.50 4.50 -10.06
C GLY A 187 -3.52 3.64 -10.85
N ALA A 188 -2.30 4.12 -11.01
CA ALA A 188 -1.24 3.38 -11.66
C ALA A 188 -0.62 2.33 -10.73
N CYS A 189 0.09 1.37 -11.33
CA CYS A 189 0.86 0.37 -10.61
C CYS A 189 2.28 0.29 -11.17
N VAL A 190 3.27 0.18 -10.28
CA VAL A 190 4.68 0.04 -10.67
C VAL A 190 5.35 -1.09 -9.88
N PRO A 191 6.26 -1.85 -10.50
CA PRO A 191 7.01 -2.88 -9.80
C PRO A 191 8.09 -2.26 -8.89
N THR A 192 8.60 -3.02 -7.93
CA THR A 192 9.78 -2.66 -7.14
C THR A 192 11.07 -2.67 -7.96
N GLY A 193 11.11 -3.49 -9.01
CA GLY A 193 12.24 -3.60 -9.93
C GLY A 193 12.28 -2.52 -11.02
N PRO A 194 13.21 -2.66 -11.99
CA PRO A 194 13.32 -1.72 -13.11
C PRO A 194 12.01 -1.62 -13.90
N PHE A 195 11.48 -0.41 -14.02
CA PHE A 195 10.31 -0.12 -14.83
C PHE A 195 10.75 0.48 -16.17
N ARG A 196 10.65 -0.29 -17.25
CA ARG A 196 11.09 0.11 -18.58
C ARG A 196 10.04 -0.23 -19.63
N LEU A 197 9.77 0.73 -20.50
CA LEU A 197 9.00 0.47 -21.72
C LEU A 197 9.87 -0.28 -22.75
N PRO A 198 9.25 -1.02 -23.70
CA PRO A 198 9.96 -1.58 -24.83
C PRO A 198 10.77 -0.52 -25.58
N ASP A 199 12.00 -0.84 -25.93
CA ASP A 199 12.90 0.00 -26.70
C ASP A 199 13.23 -0.62 -28.07
N GLY A 200 14.13 0.04 -28.84
CA GLY A 200 14.53 -0.42 -30.17
C GLY A 200 13.38 -0.50 -31.17
N PRO A 201 13.38 -1.52 -32.07
CA PRO A 201 12.37 -1.65 -33.12
C PRO A 201 10.92 -1.81 -32.63
N LEU A 202 10.73 -2.26 -31.39
CA LEU A 202 9.41 -2.45 -30.79
C LEU A 202 8.83 -1.18 -30.16
N ALA A 203 9.63 -0.15 -29.92
CA ALA A 203 9.20 1.06 -29.22
C ALA A 203 8.08 1.82 -29.97
N ALA A 204 8.24 2.01 -31.28
CA ALA A 204 7.25 2.75 -32.08
C ALA A 204 5.95 1.97 -32.27
N PRO A 205 5.95 0.67 -32.65
CA PRO A 205 4.75 -0.14 -32.70
C PRO A 205 4.01 -0.24 -31.36
N PHE A 206 4.75 -0.40 -30.25
CA PHE A 206 4.16 -0.45 -28.92
C PHE A 206 3.43 0.86 -28.59
N ARG A 207 4.10 2.01 -28.76
CA ARG A 207 3.48 3.33 -28.53
C ARG A 207 2.26 3.57 -29.41
N ALA A 208 2.33 3.19 -30.68
CA ALA A 208 1.20 3.33 -31.60
C ALA A 208 0.00 2.46 -31.18
N LEU A 209 0.27 1.26 -30.65
CA LEU A 209 -0.76 0.37 -30.14
C LEU A 209 -1.46 0.91 -28.90
N GLU A 210 -0.68 1.50 -27.98
CA GLU A 210 -1.15 1.95 -26.68
C GLU A 210 -1.73 3.39 -26.69
N SER A 211 -1.47 4.20 -27.73
CA SER A 211 -1.82 5.63 -27.70
C SER A 211 -3.13 6.00 -28.44
N ALA A 212 -3.71 5.11 -29.22
CA ALA A 212 -4.82 5.46 -30.11
C ALA A 212 -6.11 4.68 -29.81
N SER A 213 -7.14 5.33 -29.23
CA SER A 213 -8.51 4.85 -29.40
C SER A 213 -9.11 5.41 -30.67
N GLN A 214 -9.83 4.59 -31.45
CA GLN A 214 -10.53 5.04 -32.64
C GLN A 214 -12.01 5.27 -32.32
N ALA A 215 -12.61 6.29 -32.94
CA ALA A 215 -14.04 6.51 -32.85
C ALA A 215 -14.81 5.28 -33.36
N GLY A 216 -15.75 4.77 -32.55
CA GLY A 216 -16.54 3.57 -32.87
C GLY A 216 -15.96 2.24 -32.36
N GLU A 217 -14.81 2.22 -31.69
CA GLU A 217 -14.34 1.01 -31.03
C GLU A 217 -15.26 0.58 -29.88
N PRO A 218 -15.42 -0.75 -29.64
CA PRO A 218 -16.11 -1.26 -28.47
C PRO A 218 -15.53 -0.71 -27.15
N ALA A 219 -16.36 -0.53 -26.12
CA ALA A 219 -15.97 0.06 -24.85
C ALA A 219 -14.75 -0.62 -24.20
N LEU A 220 -14.63 -1.95 -24.33
CA LEU A 220 -13.48 -2.70 -23.84
C LEU A 220 -12.17 -2.29 -24.56
N LEU A 221 -12.19 -2.13 -25.88
CA LEU A 221 -11.00 -1.70 -26.63
C LEU A 221 -10.62 -0.26 -26.32
N GLN A 222 -11.61 0.62 -26.09
CA GLN A 222 -11.34 1.97 -25.61
C GLN A 222 -10.72 1.99 -24.21
N ALA A 223 -11.16 1.10 -23.31
CA ALA A 223 -10.59 0.97 -21.98
C ALA A 223 -9.12 0.47 -22.03
N VAL A 224 -8.82 -0.53 -22.87
CA VAL A 224 -7.45 -1.02 -23.09
C VAL A 224 -6.56 0.10 -23.65
N ALA A 225 -7.06 0.89 -24.63
CA ALA A 225 -6.31 2.01 -25.19
C ALA A 225 -6.02 3.10 -24.16
N ARG A 226 -6.99 3.42 -23.30
CA ARG A 226 -6.77 4.37 -22.19
C ARG A 226 -5.71 3.85 -21.22
N SER A 227 -5.82 2.59 -20.79
CA SER A 227 -4.83 1.97 -19.91
C SER A 227 -3.41 2.00 -20.50
N GLY A 228 -3.27 1.76 -21.82
CA GLY A 228 -1.98 1.87 -22.50
C GLY A 228 -1.45 3.31 -22.55
N ALA A 229 -2.31 4.29 -22.85
CA ALA A 229 -1.93 5.70 -22.80
C ALA A 229 -1.50 6.14 -21.38
N ASP A 230 -2.20 5.65 -20.37
CA ASP A 230 -1.84 5.87 -18.96
C ASP A 230 -0.49 5.24 -18.62
N LEU A 231 -0.23 4.01 -19.08
CA LEU A 231 1.07 3.33 -18.92
C LEU A 231 2.21 4.15 -19.55
N LEU A 232 2.04 4.66 -20.78
CA LEU A 232 3.04 5.52 -21.42
C LEU A 232 3.28 6.81 -20.65
N THR A 233 2.21 7.40 -20.11
CA THR A 233 2.28 8.62 -19.28
C THR A 233 3.03 8.35 -17.97
N VAL A 234 2.68 7.28 -17.28
CA VAL A 234 3.29 6.85 -16.02
C VAL A 234 4.77 6.54 -16.22
N ALA A 235 5.11 5.74 -17.24
CA ALA A 235 6.48 5.39 -17.54
C ALA A 235 7.34 6.63 -17.86
N GLY A 236 6.83 7.53 -18.69
CA GLY A 236 7.54 8.76 -19.06
C GLY A 236 7.85 9.66 -17.85
N ARG A 237 6.98 9.67 -16.85
CA ARG A 237 7.14 10.49 -15.63
C ARG A 237 7.93 9.81 -14.52
N LEU A 238 7.82 8.49 -14.37
CA LEU A 238 8.47 7.75 -13.28
C LEU A 238 9.87 7.27 -13.62
N THR A 239 10.17 6.99 -14.89
CA THR A 239 11.51 6.54 -15.31
C THR A 239 12.64 7.44 -14.79
N PRO A 240 12.54 8.79 -14.83
CA PRO A 240 13.57 9.65 -14.26
C PRO A 240 13.74 9.50 -12.74
N ALA A 241 12.63 9.29 -12.01
CA ALA A 241 12.67 9.13 -10.56
C ALA A 241 13.18 7.74 -10.13
N LEU A 242 12.87 6.71 -10.91
CA LEU A 242 13.19 5.32 -10.59
C LEU A 242 14.48 4.80 -11.26
N GLY A 243 14.92 5.43 -12.36
CA GLY A 243 16.06 4.99 -13.17
C GLY A 243 17.45 5.36 -12.64
N SER A 244 17.56 6.08 -11.53
CA SER A 244 18.84 6.55 -10.98
C SER A 244 19.55 5.58 -10.02
N ALA A 245 18.98 4.40 -9.76
CA ALA A 245 19.70 3.35 -9.04
C ALA A 245 20.72 2.71 -10.01
N ALA A 246 22.02 2.96 -9.83
CA ALA A 246 23.07 2.22 -10.50
C ALA A 246 22.88 0.73 -10.19
N PRO A 247 23.02 -0.19 -11.18
CA PRO A 247 23.05 -1.61 -10.89
C PRO A 247 24.23 -1.85 -9.95
N ALA A 248 23.98 -2.49 -8.82
CA ALA A 248 25.04 -3.03 -7.99
C ALA A 248 25.92 -3.91 -8.90
N ALA A 249 27.21 -3.65 -8.94
CA ALA A 249 28.16 -4.46 -9.70
C ALA A 249 27.99 -5.93 -9.29
N PRO A 250 28.00 -6.89 -10.23
CA PRO A 250 27.89 -8.30 -9.89
C PRO A 250 29.07 -8.68 -9.01
N SER A 251 28.80 -8.99 -7.75
CA SER A 251 29.79 -9.55 -6.84
C SER A 251 30.22 -10.90 -7.38
N ALA A 252 31.54 -11.11 -7.49
CA ALA A 252 32.11 -12.39 -7.91
C ALA A 252 31.58 -13.53 -7.03
N PRO A 253 31.33 -14.74 -7.58
CA PRO A 253 30.77 -15.85 -6.82
C PRO A 253 31.79 -16.33 -5.77
N THR A 254 31.42 -16.17 -4.49
CA THR A 254 32.10 -16.84 -3.39
C THR A 254 31.52 -18.26 -3.27
N PRO A 255 32.34 -19.31 -3.02
CA PRO A 255 31.88 -20.70 -2.97
C PRO A 255 30.88 -20.90 -1.82
N SER A 256 29.77 -21.51 -2.15
CA SER A 256 28.55 -21.64 -1.34
C SER A 256 28.71 -22.57 -0.14
N ALA A 257 28.36 -22.06 1.04
CA ALA A 257 27.73 -22.88 2.07
C ALA A 257 26.25 -23.10 1.71
N PRO A 258 25.60 -24.23 2.09
CA PRO A 258 24.20 -24.48 1.76
C PRO A 258 23.33 -23.40 2.40
N ALA A 259 22.64 -22.63 1.56
CA ALA A 259 21.71 -21.60 1.98
C ALA A 259 20.54 -22.21 2.72
N PRO A 260 20.06 -21.59 3.82
CA PRO A 260 18.76 -21.92 4.39
C PRO A 260 17.70 -21.71 3.30
N SER A 261 16.80 -22.68 3.18
CA SER A 261 15.71 -22.67 2.18
C SER A 261 14.98 -21.31 2.22
N ARG A 262 15.20 -20.46 1.23
CA ARG A 262 14.35 -19.29 1.00
C ARG A 262 12.95 -19.82 0.75
N ARG A 263 12.04 -19.55 1.68
CA ARG A 263 10.60 -19.70 1.42
C ARG A 263 10.30 -18.87 0.17
N PRO A 264 9.50 -19.37 -0.78
CA PRO A 264 9.17 -18.61 -1.96
C PRO A 264 8.53 -17.28 -1.52
N SER A 265 9.15 -16.16 -1.93
CA SER A 265 8.55 -14.86 -1.83
C SER A 265 7.19 -14.92 -2.54
N HIS A 266 6.14 -14.54 -1.84
CA HIS A 266 4.78 -14.53 -2.38
C HIS A 266 4.74 -13.72 -3.69
N PRO A 267 4.01 -14.16 -4.74
CA PRO A 267 4.08 -13.54 -6.07
C PRO A 267 3.49 -12.12 -6.15
N LEU A 268 3.10 -11.50 -5.03
CA LEU A 268 2.36 -10.25 -4.99
C LEU A 268 3.12 -9.06 -4.32
N GLY A 269 4.43 -9.00 -4.39
CA GLY A 269 5.15 -7.82 -3.94
C GLY A 269 6.57 -8.13 -3.48
N GLY A 270 7.50 -7.23 -3.72
CA GLY A 270 8.82 -7.23 -3.11
C GLY A 270 8.75 -7.01 -1.60
N GLU A 271 9.90 -7.08 -0.93
CA GLU A 271 10.01 -6.73 0.49
C GLU A 271 9.47 -5.31 0.72
N LEU A 272 8.85 -5.05 1.87
CA LEU A 272 8.25 -3.75 2.19
C LEU A 272 9.26 -2.59 2.06
N ALA A 273 10.51 -2.82 2.41
CA ALA A 273 11.58 -1.84 2.26
C ALA A 273 11.78 -1.40 0.80
N ASP A 274 11.73 -2.33 -0.16
CA ASP A 274 11.86 -2.03 -1.59
C ASP A 274 10.66 -1.23 -2.10
N GLN A 275 9.45 -1.57 -1.64
CA GLN A 275 8.24 -0.82 -1.99
C GLN A 275 8.33 0.62 -1.48
N LEU A 276 8.70 0.82 -0.22
CA LEU A 276 8.85 2.13 0.40
C LEU A 276 10.03 2.93 -0.18
N ASP A 277 11.08 2.27 -0.71
CA ASP A 277 12.14 2.94 -1.46
C ASP A 277 11.62 3.55 -2.76
N VAL A 278 10.78 2.84 -3.52
CA VAL A 278 10.10 3.37 -4.70
C VAL A 278 9.26 4.58 -4.33
N VAL A 279 8.45 4.49 -3.27
CA VAL A 279 7.63 5.59 -2.77
C VAL A 279 8.48 6.81 -2.39
N ALA A 280 9.57 6.60 -1.63
CA ALA A 280 10.47 7.67 -1.22
C ALA A 280 11.10 8.38 -2.42
N ARG A 281 11.56 7.63 -3.43
CA ARG A 281 12.12 8.22 -4.66
C ARG A 281 11.09 9.07 -5.40
N CYS A 282 9.87 8.61 -5.53
CA CYS A 282 8.79 9.38 -6.16
C CYS A 282 8.50 10.68 -5.40
N ILE A 283 8.39 10.63 -4.07
CA ILE A 283 8.15 11.81 -3.22
C ILE A 283 9.30 12.81 -3.35
N LEU A 284 10.55 12.35 -3.21
CA LEU A 284 11.74 13.21 -3.28
C LEU A 284 11.92 13.85 -4.66
N ALA A 285 11.51 13.16 -5.73
CA ALA A 285 11.50 13.69 -7.09
C ALA A 285 10.33 14.65 -7.37
N GLY A 286 9.43 14.87 -6.40
CA GLY A 286 8.27 15.75 -6.57
C GLY A 286 7.23 15.21 -7.55
N VAL A 287 7.13 13.89 -7.72
CA VAL A 287 6.08 13.26 -8.53
C VAL A 287 4.71 13.67 -7.96
N PRO A 288 3.73 14.10 -8.79
CA PRO A 288 2.45 14.65 -8.31
C PRO A 288 1.50 13.60 -7.73
N THR A 289 2.04 12.54 -7.14
CA THR A 289 1.28 11.46 -6.51
C THR A 289 0.90 11.85 -5.09
N ARG A 290 -0.41 11.75 -4.80
CA ARG A 290 -0.98 12.08 -3.50
C ARG A 290 -1.28 10.84 -2.65
N VAL A 291 -1.39 9.67 -3.28
CA VAL A 291 -1.68 8.40 -2.62
C VAL A 291 -0.72 7.34 -3.11
N TYR A 292 -0.12 6.62 -2.17
CA TYR A 292 0.65 5.41 -2.44
C TYR A 292 0.03 4.22 -1.70
N ALA A 293 -0.03 3.07 -2.35
CA ALA A 293 -0.47 1.81 -1.75
C ALA A 293 0.70 0.81 -1.76
N VAL A 294 1.03 0.30 -0.59
CA VAL A 294 2.07 -0.71 -0.34
C VAL A 294 1.52 -1.81 0.57
N SER A 295 2.19 -2.95 0.65
CA SER A 295 1.70 -4.06 1.47
C SER A 295 2.82 -4.88 2.10
N LEU A 296 2.51 -5.47 3.24
CA LEU A 296 3.31 -6.50 3.91
C LEU A 296 2.40 -7.72 4.12
N ASN A 297 2.84 -8.88 3.66
CA ASN A 297 2.08 -10.13 3.74
C ASN A 297 2.65 -11.03 4.84
N GLY A 298 1.87 -12.03 5.26
CA GLY A 298 2.36 -13.11 6.11
C GLY A 298 1.79 -13.12 7.52
N PHE A 299 0.81 -12.28 7.83
CA PHE A 299 0.21 -12.19 9.17
C PHE A 299 -0.81 -13.30 9.48
N ASP A 300 -1.16 -14.16 8.52
CA ASP A 300 -2.07 -15.28 8.77
C ASP A 300 -1.36 -16.42 9.53
N ARG A 301 -1.27 -16.25 10.86
CA ARG A 301 -0.51 -17.14 11.76
C ARG A 301 -1.42 -17.85 12.74
N HIS A 302 -1.74 -19.10 12.43
CA HIS A 302 -2.56 -19.97 13.28
C HIS A 302 -1.74 -20.89 14.18
N ALA A 303 -0.41 -20.91 14.02
CA ALA A 303 0.50 -21.72 14.83
C ALA A 303 1.85 -21.02 14.95
N ASP A 304 2.56 -21.25 16.05
CA ASP A 304 3.91 -20.72 16.34
C ASP A 304 4.03 -19.19 16.07
N GLU A 305 2.96 -18.46 16.38
CA GLU A 305 2.78 -17.07 15.95
C GLU A 305 3.81 -16.10 16.53
N LYS A 306 4.22 -16.29 17.79
CA LYS A 306 5.03 -15.30 18.55
C LYS A 306 6.31 -14.88 17.82
N ALA A 307 7.07 -15.83 17.27
CA ALA A 307 8.33 -15.54 16.58
C ALA A 307 8.11 -14.95 15.18
N ASP A 308 7.12 -15.46 14.45
CA ASP A 308 6.79 -14.98 13.12
C ASP A 308 6.22 -13.55 13.17
N GLN A 309 5.35 -13.27 14.15
CA GLN A 309 4.80 -11.93 14.40
C GLN A 309 5.92 -10.94 14.74
N ALA A 310 6.85 -11.32 15.63
CA ALA A 310 7.99 -10.48 15.97
C ALA A 310 8.86 -10.16 14.73
N THR A 311 9.07 -11.12 13.84
CA THR A 311 9.83 -10.94 12.60
C THR A 311 9.13 -9.98 11.64
N LEU A 312 7.81 -10.14 11.43
CA LEU A 312 7.02 -9.27 10.57
C LEU A 312 6.93 -7.84 11.11
N LEU A 313 6.78 -7.70 12.43
CA LEU A 313 6.77 -6.37 13.06
C LEU A 313 8.15 -5.70 13.01
N ALA A 314 9.25 -6.44 13.09
CA ALA A 314 10.60 -5.89 12.90
C ALA A 314 10.82 -5.42 11.44
N GLU A 315 10.32 -6.18 10.45
CA GLU A 315 10.34 -5.74 9.04
C GLU A 315 9.53 -4.47 8.84
N LEU A 316 8.31 -4.43 9.39
CA LEU A 316 7.45 -3.24 9.38
C LEU A 316 8.18 -2.02 9.95
N ASP A 317 8.73 -2.16 11.16
CA ASP A 317 9.40 -1.09 11.91
C ASP A 317 10.60 -0.54 11.16
N GLY A 318 11.49 -1.43 10.71
CA GLY A 318 12.69 -1.05 9.97
C GLY A 318 12.37 -0.35 8.65
N ALA A 319 11.42 -0.88 7.88
CA ALA A 319 11.05 -0.31 6.59
C ALA A 319 10.37 1.06 6.74
N VAL A 320 9.41 1.19 7.66
CA VAL A 320 8.71 2.45 7.92
C VAL A 320 9.63 3.49 8.53
N GLY A 321 10.48 3.08 9.48
CA GLY A 321 11.48 3.97 10.10
C GLY A 321 12.45 4.56 9.09
N ALA A 322 13.04 3.71 8.24
CA ALA A 322 13.97 4.14 7.17
C ALA A 322 13.27 5.05 6.14
N PHE A 323 12.06 4.71 5.72
CA PHE A 323 11.25 5.53 4.82
C PHE A 323 11.01 6.93 5.38
N LEU A 324 10.50 7.02 6.62
CA LEU A 324 10.21 8.31 7.26
C LEU A 324 11.48 9.13 7.49
N ALA A 325 12.58 8.50 7.90
CA ALA A 325 13.86 9.19 8.06
C ALA A 325 14.33 9.82 6.75
N ARG A 326 14.13 9.13 5.63
CA ARG A 326 14.56 9.59 4.30
C ARG A 326 13.70 10.75 3.77
N VAL A 327 12.38 10.73 3.98
CA VAL A 327 11.49 11.72 3.37
C VAL A 327 11.23 12.94 4.25
N SER A 328 11.28 12.82 5.58
CA SER A 328 10.88 13.88 6.52
C SER A 328 11.67 15.18 6.38
N GLY A 329 12.94 15.11 5.95
CA GLY A 329 13.78 16.30 5.75
C GLY A 329 13.54 17.04 4.43
N SER A 330 12.68 16.53 3.54
CA SER A 330 12.40 17.13 2.24
C SER A 330 11.15 18.01 2.28
N GLN A 331 11.11 19.03 1.41
CA GLN A 331 9.94 19.88 1.25
C GLN A 331 8.67 19.12 0.85
N HIS A 332 8.80 17.97 0.17
CA HIS A 332 7.67 17.14 -0.25
C HIS A 332 7.30 16.08 0.80
N GLY A 333 8.22 15.78 1.74
CA GLY A 333 8.00 14.81 2.80
C GLY A 333 7.28 15.35 4.03
N ALA A 334 7.24 16.68 4.20
CA ALA A 334 6.60 17.31 5.36
C ALA A 334 5.11 17.01 5.50
N GLY A 335 4.41 16.73 4.38
CA GLY A 335 2.99 16.37 4.35
C GLY A 335 2.72 14.86 4.30
N VAL A 336 3.74 14.00 4.49
CA VAL A 336 3.57 12.55 4.42
C VAL A 336 2.89 12.02 5.67
N VAL A 337 1.84 11.23 5.46
CA VAL A 337 1.14 10.44 6.49
C VAL A 337 1.08 8.99 6.00
N LEU A 338 1.60 8.06 6.79
CA LEU A 338 1.49 6.62 6.54
C LEU A 338 0.45 6.04 7.50
N ALA A 339 -0.52 5.28 6.97
CA ALA A 339 -1.50 4.54 7.74
C ALA A 339 -1.37 3.04 7.48
N ALA A 340 -1.10 2.26 8.53
CA ALA A 340 -0.98 0.81 8.49
C ALA A 340 -2.22 0.17 9.09
N TYR A 341 -2.87 -0.75 8.35
CA TYR A 341 -4.09 -1.44 8.74
C TYR A 341 -4.10 -2.88 8.25
N SER A 342 -4.93 -3.70 8.88
CA SER A 342 -5.21 -5.08 8.46
C SER A 342 -6.70 -5.25 8.23
N GLU A 343 -7.10 -6.29 7.48
CA GLU A 343 -8.50 -6.58 7.15
C GLU A 343 -9.35 -6.93 8.37
N PHE A 344 -8.74 -7.47 9.42
CA PHE A 344 -9.30 -7.73 10.75
C PHE A 344 -8.18 -7.97 11.75
N GLY A 345 -8.53 -8.08 13.03
CA GLY A 345 -7.64 -8.48 14.12
C GLY A 345 -7.73 -9.99 14.39
N ARG A 346 -7.13 -10.41 15.48
CA ARG A 346 -7.14 -11.81 15.94
C ARG A 346 -7.99 -11.95 17.20
N ARG A 347 -8.47 -13.18 17.48
CA ARG A 347 -9.19 -13.50 18.70
C ARG A 347 -8.39 -13.12 19.94
N VAL A 348 -9.12 -12.82 21.02
CA VAL A 348 -8.50 -12.52 22.30
C VAL A 348 -7.74 -13.73 22.82
N ALA A 349 -8.32 -14.92 22.73
CA ALA A 349 -7.71 -16.14 23.20
C ALA A 349 -6.68 -16.72 22.22
N ALA A 350 -5.56 -17.18 22.73
CA ALA A 350 -4.66 -18.05 22.00
C ALA A 350 -5.33 -19.39 21.69
N ASN A 351 -5.00 -19.99 20.54
CA ASN A 351 -5.43 -21.34 20.20
C ASN A 351 -4.45 -22.41 20.69
N ALA A 352 -4.83 -23.67 20.53
CA ALA A 352 -4.01 -24.80 21.02
C ALA A 352 -2.69 -25.01 20.25
N SER A 353 -2.52 -24.35 19.10
CA SER A 353 -1.34 -24.47 18.24
C SER A 353 -0.30 -23.36 18.50
N GLY A 354 -0.48 -22.55 19.55
CA GLY A 354 0.43 -21.43 19.84
C GLY A 354 0.31 -20.25 18.87
N GLY A 355 -0.87 -20.08 18.30
CA GLY A 355 -1.24 -18.95 17.45
C GLY A 355 -2.62 -18.42 17.81
N THR A 356 -3.25 -17.69 16.89
CA THR A 356 -4.57 -17.10 17.07
C THR A 356 -5.45 -17.35 15.85
N ASP A 357 -6.77 -17.49 16.10
CA ASP A 357 -7.75 -17.56 15.03
C ASP A 357 -8.20 -16.16 14.61
N HIS A 358 -8.90 -16.06 13.45
CA HIS A 358 -9.42 -14.81 12.95
C HIS A 358 -10.38 -14.17 13.94
N GLY A 359 -10.22 -12.88 14.15
CA GLY A 359 -11.05 -12.05 15.01
C GLY A 359 -11.59 -10.84 14.26
N THR A 360 -11.80 -9.75 14.95
CA THR A 360 -12.53 -8.60 14.42
C THR A 360 -11.75 -7.30 14.49
N ALA A 361 -11.82 -6.58 15.60
CA ALA A 361 -11.20 -5.26 15.76
C ALA A 361 -9.67 -5.34 15.88
N ALA A 362 -8.98 -4.39 15.28
CA ALA A 362 -7.52 -4.24 15.35
C ALA A 362 -7.14 -2.75 15.53
N PRO A 363 -5.95 -2.44 16.04
CA PRO A 363 -5.45 -1.07 15.97
C PRO A 363 -5.02 -0.71 14.55
N VAL A 364 -5.21 0.57 14.19
CA VAL A 364 -4.62 1.21 13.01
C VAL A 364 -3.53 2.16 13.47
N LEU A 365 -2.33 2.02 12.91
CA LEU A 365 -1.21 2.91 13.18
C LEU A 365 -1.17 4.02 12.13
N VAL A 366 -1.09 5.28 12.58
CA VAL A 366 -0.93 6.43 11.68
C VAL A 366 0.32 7.18 12.09
N VAL A 367 1.27 7.33 11.17
CA VAL A 367 2.58 7.91 11.49
C VAL A 367 3.03 8.90 10.41
N GLY A 368 3.66 9.99 10.83
CA GLY A 368 4.23 10.98 9.91
C GLY A 368 4.43 12.35 10.56
N PRO A 369 5.13 13.27 9.88
CA PRO A 369 5.43 14.60 10.43
C PRO A 369 4.20 15.44 10.81
N GLY A 370 3.09 15.29 10.09
CA GLY A 370 1.83 16.02 10.32
C GLY A 370 0.87 15.32 11.27
N VAL A 371 1.25 14.14 11.81
CA VAL A 371 0.40 13.37 12.71
C VAL A 371 0.49 13.94 14.13
N ARG A 372 -0.65 14.04 14.79
CA ARG A 372 -0.74 14.28 16.24
C ARG A 372 -0.72 12.95 16.95
N GLY A 373 0.41 12.64 17.56
CA GLY A 373 0.60 11.40 18.29
C GLY A 373 -0.38 11.25 19.47
N GLY A 374 -0.69 9.99 19.78
CA GLY A 374 -1.54 9.67 20.92
C GLY A 374 -2.45 8.46 20.67
N LEU A 375 -3.26 8.13 21.66
CA LEU A 375 -4.27 7.07 21.62
C LEU A 375 -5.61 7.68 21.19
N TYR A 376 -6.22 7.11 20.16
CA TYR A 376 -7.51 7.53 19.62
C TYR A 376 -8.51 6.38 19.65
N GLY A 377 -9.79 6.69 19.66
CA GLY A 377 -10.84 5.68 19.81
C GLY A 377 -10.86 5.09 21.24
N GLU A 378 -11.85 4.25 21.50
CA GLU A 378 -12.00 3.54 22.75
C GLU A 378 -11.26 2.19 22.72
N GLN A 379 -10.60 1.83 23.84
CA GLN A 379 -9.98 0.51 23.96
C GLN A 379 -11.05 -0.55 24.10
N PRO A 380 -11.10 -1.57 23.23
CA PRO A 380 -12.01 -2.69 23.40
C PRO A 380 -11.74 -3.45 24.69
N SER A 381 -12.81 -3.88 25.38
CA SER A 381 -12.70 -4.75 26.54
C SER A 381 -12.22 -6.14 26.13
N LEU A 382 -11.34 -6.74 26.92
CA LEU A 382 -10.87 -8.12 26.74
C LEU A 382 -11.80 -9.16 27.37
N THR A 383 -12.83 -8.71 28.11
CA THR A 383 -13.78 -9.59 28.81
C THR A 383 -15.23 -9.37 28.33
N ASP A 384 -15.54 -8.23 27.73
CA ASP A 384 -16.84 -7.97 27.11
C ASP A 384 -16.76 -8.21 25.59
N LEU A 385 -16.85 -9.48 25.21
CA LEU A 385 -16.62 -10.00 23.85
C LEU A 385 -17.92 -10.37 23.14
N VAL A 386 -17.86 -10.48 21.82
CA VAL A 386 -18.91 -11.09 20.99
C VAL A 386 -18.32 -12.34 20.36
N ASP A 387 -18.84 -13.52 20.71
CA ASP A 387 -18.38 -14.83 20.23
C ASP A 387 -16.85 -15.07 20.39
N GLY A 388 -16.24 -14.45 21.42
CA GLY A 388 -14.81 -14.52 21.70
C GLY A 388 -13.96 -13.45 20.99
N ASP A 389 -14.60 -12.56 20.25
CA ASP A 389 -13.96 -11.49 19.51
C ASP A 389 -14.08 -10.11 20.19
N LEU A 390 -13.12 -9.24 19.95
CA LEU A 390 -13.17 -7.85 20.38
C LEU A 390 -14.36 -7.12 19.74
N LYS A 391 -15.08 -6.35 20.52
CA LYS A 391 -16.08 -5.41 19.98
C LYS A 391 -15.39 -4.29 19.20
N VAL A 392 -15.95 -3.99 18.04
CA VAL A 392 -15.52 -2.82 17.25
C VAL A 392 -15.99 -1.56 17.98
N THR A 393 -15.05 -0.68 18.33
CA THR A 393 -15.32 0.59 19.00
C THR A 393 -15.09 1.80 18.10
N THR A 394 -14.36 1.61 17.00
CA THR A 394 -14.09 2.64 15.99
C THR A 394 -14.40 2.09 14.60
N ASP A 395 -15.28 2.77 13.86
CA ASP A 395 -15.53 2.40 12.47
C ASP A 395 -14.34 2.80 11.59
N PHE A 396 -13.79 1.86 10.82
CA PHE A 396 -12.62 2.11 9.95
C PHE A 396 -12.87 3.22 8.94
N ARG A 397 -14.13 3.46 8.55
CA ARG A 397 -14.50 4.52 7.62
C ARG A 397 -14.34 5.92 8.23
N ASP A 398 -14.34 6.05 9.56
CA ASP A 398 -14.02 7.32 10.23
C ASP A 398 -12.51 7.61 10.16
N VAL A 399 -11.68 6.56 10.20
CA VAL A 399 -10.23 6.68 9.91
C VAL A 399 -10.04 7.17 8.46
N TYR A 400 -10.71 6.54 7.51
CA TYR A 400 -10.62 6.91 6.10
C TYR A 400 -11.14 8.33 5.82
N ALA A 401 -12.25 8.72 6.45
CA ALA A 401 -12.78 10.07 6.33
C ALA A 401 -11.80 11.12 6.85
N THR A 402 -11.14 10.83 7.97
CA THR A 402 -10.08 11.70 8.50
C THR A 402 -8.91 11.85 7.53
N LEU A 403 -8.43 10.73 6.96
CA LEU A 403 -7.35 10.76 5.97
C LEU A 403 -7.74 11.50 4.69
N LEU A 404 -8.98 11.31 4.19
CA LEU A 404 -9.51 12.07 3.04
C LEU A 404 -9.54 13.56 3.32
N GLU A 405 -10.15 13.97 4.42
CA GLU A 405 -10.35 15.37 4.75
C GLU A 405 -9.02 16.06 5.09
N ARG A 406 -8.25 15.49 6.01
CA ARG A 406 -7.09 16.17 6.60
C ARG A 406 -5.81 16.00 5.80
N VAL A 407 -5.61 14.86 5.13
CA VAL A 407 -4.40 14.63 4.33
C VAL A 407 -4.63 14.98 2.87
N LEU A 408 -5.73 14.52 2.28
CA LEU A 408 -5.99 14.71 0.85
C LEU A 408 -6.74 16.01 0.53
N GLY A 409 -7.36 16.66 1.54
CA GLY A 409 -8.16 17.86 1.36
C GLY A 409 -9.43 17.60 0.54
N ALA A 410 -9.99 16.38 0.66
CA ALA A 410 -11.15 15.94 -0.08
C ALA A 410 -12.38 15.83 0.82
N ASP A 411 -13.57 16.10 0.27
CA ASP A 411 -14.82 15.88 0.98
C ASP A 411 -15.12 14.38 1.14
N PRO A 412 -15.21 13.85 2.38
CA PRO A 412 -15.60 12.47 2.60
C PRO A 412 -16.97 12.12 2.01
N GLY A 413 -17.90 13.07 1.89
CA GLY A 413 -19.22 12.87 1.31
C GLY A 413 -19.18 12.44 -0.16
N ALA A 414 -18.17 12.84 -0.91
CA ALA A 414 -17.96 12.40 -2.29
C ALA A 414 -17.54 10.92 -2.39
N VAL A 415 -16.95 10.38 -1.32
CA VAL A 415 -16.43 9.00 -1.27
C VAL A 415 -17.39 8.06 -0.52
N PHE A 416 -18.09 8.57 0.51
CA PHE A 416 -19.05 7.84 1.35
C PHE A 416 -20.46 8.47 1.26
N PRO A 417 -21.12 8.41 0.12
CA PRO A 417 -22.42 9.09 -0.07
C PRO A 417 -23.46 8.60 0.94
N GLY A 418 -24.21 9.56 1.51
CA GLY A 418 -25.27 9.26 2.47
C GLY A 418 -24.81 8.81 3.86
N GLN A 419 -23.51 8.78 4.13
CA GLN A 419 -22.97 8.38 5.42
C GLN A 419 -22.32 9.58 6.13
N ARG A 420 -22.84 9.90 7.33
CA ARG A 420 -22.18 10.88 8.19
C ARG A 420 -20.98 10.20 8.85
N ARG A 421 -19.81 10.81 8.75
CA ARG A 421 -18.55 10.31 9.32
C ARG A 421 -18.01 11.25 10.38
N THR A 422 -17.33 10.68 11.38
CA THR A 422 -16.69 11.45 12.45
C THR A 422 -15.20 11.53 12.16
N ALA A 423 -14.67 12.75 12.01
CA ALA A 423 -13.24 12.94 11.89
C ALA A 423 -12.56 12.70 13.25
N LEU A 424 -11.54 11.88 13.23
CA LEU A 424 -10.66 11.63 14.37
C LEU A 424 -9.51 12.65 14.37
N GLY A 425 -9.15 13.18 15.53
CA GLY A 425 -8.23 14.33 15.61
C GLY A 425 -6.74 14.01 15.46
N PHE A 426 -6.35 12.91 14.82
CA PHE A 426 -4.95 12.46 14.73
C PHE A 426 -4.12 13.13 13.60
N VAL A 427 -4.73 13.96 12.77
CA VAL A 427 -4.06 14.81 11.75
C VAL A 427 -4.54 16.24 11.87
#